data_533acfb697d053e61fc6b81f1f062e82
#
_entry.id   533acfb697d053e61fc6b81f1f062e82
#
_cell.length_a   1.000
_cell.length_b   1.000
_cell.length_c   1.000
_cell.angle_alpha   90.00
_cell.angle_beta   90.00
_cell.angle_gamma   90.00
#
_symmetry.space_group_name_H-M   'P 1'
#
loop_
_entity.id
_entity.type
_entity.pdbx_description
1 polymer ?
#
loop_
_entity_poly.entity_id
_entity_poly.type
_entity_poly.pdbx_seq_one_letter_code
_entity_poly.pdbx_strand_id
1 'polypeptide(L)'
;LGYTIAQNLYVSPKNLLVEGISDLVYLNHFSAVLKQMGREGLSEDVTIVPVGGADKIATFISLMRGNELSTVCLLDTFTDQSAEARLKKMVEKKIIVDKNIIYYHSVLEKNFADIEDMFTKDEYLTLYNGTFGTCIKNDDINTDKPIMSQLKRLNNNKSFNHYAPANYMAKNIGTLTFSEETLSYFEKLFIVINNKF
;
A
#
# COMPACT_ATOMS: atom_id res chain seq x y z
N LEU A 1 -4.22 3.42 -25.39
CA LEU A 1 -3.82 3.41 -23.97
C LEU A 1 -4.99 3.17 -23.01
N GLY A 2 -6.23 3.62 -23.29
CA GLY A 2 -7.41 3.37 -22.46
C GLY A 2 -7.92 1.92 -22.50
N TYR A 3 -7.67 1.20 -23.57
CA TYR A 3 -8.16 -0.18 -23.76
C TYR A 3 -7.47 -1.20 -22.84
N THR A 4 -6.19 -1.02 -22.56
CA THR A 4 -5.38 -1.96 -21.74
C THR A 4 -5.74 -1.87 -20.26
N ILE A 5 -6.08 -0.68 -19.75
CA ILE A 5 -6.50 -0.48 -18.36
C ILE A 5 -7.89 -1.08 -18.14
N ALA A 6 -8.81 -0.90 -19.07
CA ALA A 6 -10.14 -1.47 -18.99
C ALA A 6 -10.13 -3.02 -19.00
N GLN A 7 -9.27 -3.64 -19.80
CA GLN A 7 -9.15 -5.11 -19.85
C GLN A 7 -8.66 -5.71 -18.55
N ASN A 8 -7.72 -5.05 -17.84
CA ASN A 8 -7.22 -5.55 -16.54
C ASN A 8 -8.22 -5.35 -15.40
N LEU A 9 -9.12 -4.37 -15.48
CA LEU A 9 -10.15 -4.11 -14.47
C LEU A 9 -11.29 -5.13 -14.48
N TYR A 10 -11.48 -5.88 -15.59
CA TYR A 10 -12.56 -6.84 -15.74
C TYR A 10 -12.18 -8.30 -15.49
N VAL A 11 -10.95 -8.58 -15.09
CA VAL A 11 -10.41 -9.94 -15.02
C VAL A 11 -10.71 -10.64 -13.69
N SER A 12 -10.96 -9.91 -12.60
CA SER A 12 -11.22 -10.51 -11.29
C SER A 12 -12.52 -10.02 -10.66
N PRO A 13 -13.29 -10.93 -10.06
CA PRO A 13 -14.45 -10.56 -9.25
C PRO A 13 -14.09 -9.80 -7.97
N LYS A 14 -12.86 -9.95 -7.45
CA LYS A 14 -12.38 -9.36 -6.22
C LYS A 14 -11.21 -8.41 -6.50
N ASN A 15 -11.36 -7.15 -6.13
CA ASN A 15 -10.40 -6.10 -6.44
C ASN A 15 -9.96 -5.35 -5.18
N LEU A 16 -8.65 -5.32 -4.95
CA LEU A 16 -8.00 -4.51 -3.92
C LEU A 16 -7.51 -3.22 -4.56
N LEU A 17 -8.19 -2.10 -4.30
CA LEU A 17 -7.73 -0.78 -4.73
C LEU A 17 -6.64 -0.28 -3.79
N VAL A 18 -5.52 0.14 -4.36
CA VAL A 18 -4.38 0.71 -3.65
C VAL A 18 -3.99 2.05 -4.26
N GLU A 19 -3.31 2.91 -3.49
CA GLU A 19 -3.01 4.27 -3.95
C GLU A 19 -2.00 4.31 -5.09
N GLY A 20 -0.94 3.51 -5.01
CA GLY A 20 0.18 3.59 -5.93
C GLY A 20 0.72 2.26 -6.45
N ILE A 21 1.67 2.39 -7.38
CA ILE A 21 2.39 1.23 -7.94
C ILE A 21 3.37 0.64 -6.91
N SER A 22 3.86 1.43 -5.96
CA SER A 22 4.67 0.96 -4.83
C SER A 22 3.93 -0.10 -4.02
N ASP A 23 2.66 0.16 -3.69
CA ASP A 23 1.80 -0.79 -2.99
C ASP A 23 1.70 -2.12 -3.75
N LEU A 24 1.41 -2.06 -5.05
CA LEU A 24 1.34 -3.25 -5.91
C LEU A 24 2.62 -4.09 -5.83
N VAL A 25 3.79 -3.44 -5.89
CA VAL A 25 5.08 -4.14 -5.88
C VAL A 25 5.35 -4.78 -4.53
N TYR A 26 5.19 -4.02 -3.44
CA TYR A 26 5.41 -4.53 -2.08
C TYR A 26 4.43 -5.65 -1.74
N LEU A 27 3.13 -5.46 -1.96
CA LEU A 27 2.12 -6.47 -1.64
C LEU A 27 2.32 -7.77 -2.42
N ASN A 28 2.61 -7.71 -3.72
CA ASN A 28 2.91 -8.90 -4.51
C ASN A 28 4.16 -9.63 -4.00
N HIS A 29 5.22 -8.89 -3.69
CA HIS A 29 6.46 -9.48 -3.19
C HIS A 29 6.23 -10.22 -1.87
N PHE A 30 5.67 -9.55 -0.87
CA PHE A 30 5.48 -10.14 0.45
C PHE A 30 4.43 -11.25 0.44
N SER A 31 3.39 -11.15 -0.39
CA SER A 31 2.45 -12.25 -0.58
C SER A 31 3.15 -13.51 -1.12
N ALA A 32 4.03 -13.36 -2.11
CA ALA A 32 4.79 -14.48 -2.65
C ALA A 32 5.76 -15.09 -1.62
N VAL A 33 6.50 -14.24 -0.90
CA VAL A 33 7.45 -14.68 0.15
C VAL A 33 6.72 -15.45 1.26
N LEU A 34 5.63 -14.91 1.80
CA LEU A 34 4.86 -15.55 2.86
C LEU A 34 4.28 -16.89 2.41
N LYS A 35 3.70 -16.97 1.21
CA LYS A 35 3.21 -18.22 0.63
C LYS A 35 4.31 -19.29 0.48
N GLN A 36 5.51 -18.89 0.04
CA GLN A 36 6.66 -19.80 -0.04
C GLN A 36 7.09 -20.34 1.33
N MET A 37 6.86 -19.54 2.39
CA MET A 37 7.10 -19.96 3.78
C MET A 37 5.95 -20.76 4.40
N GLY A 38 4.87 -21.05 3.65
CA GLY A 38 3.67 -21.71 4.15
C GLY A 38 2.81 -20.82 5.05
N ARG A 39 2.97 -19.49 4.96
CA ARG A 39 2.23 -18.47 5.71
C ARG A 39 1.14 -17.84 4.86
N GLU A 40 0.27 -17.01 5.49
CA GLU A 40 -0.84 -16.35 4.81
C GLU A 40 -0.37 -15.21 3.92
N GLY A 41 -0.62 -15.34 2.63
CA GLY A 41 -0.45 -14.27 1.63
C GLY A 41 -1.80 -13.80 1.10
N LEU A 42 -1.79 -12.87 0.16
CA LEU A 42 -3.02 -12.42 -0.52
C LEU A 42 -3.65 -13.56 -1.32
N SER A 43 -4.97 -13.73 -1.21
CA SER A 43 -5.72 -14.74 -1.97
C SER A 43 -5.50 -14.58 -3.48
N GLU A 44 -5.42 -15.71 -4.21
CA GLU A 44 -5.08 -15.71 -5.65
C GLU A 44 -6.17 -15.12 -6.54
N ASP A 45 -7.40 -15.11 -6.06
CA ASP A 45 -8.56 -14.52 -6.75
C ASP A 45 -8.70 -13.01 -6.52
N VAL A 46 -7.81 -12.39 -5.74
CA VAL A 46 -7.77 -10.94 -5.51
C VAL A 46 -6.80 -10.27 -6.47
N THR A 47 -7.29 -9.31 -7.23
CA THR A 47 -6.47 -8.47 -8.12
C THR A 47 -6.15 -7.14 -7.42
N ILE A 48 -4.87 -6.79 -7.34
CA ILE A 48 -4.43 -5.48 -6.84
C ILE A 48 -4.51 -4.46 -7.98
N VAL A 49 -5.21 -3.35 -7.74
CA VAL A 49 -5.47 -2.29 -8.73
C VAL A 49 -4.91 -0.96 -8.21
N PRO A 50 -3.74 -0.52 -8.68
CA PRO A 50 -3.20 0.80 -8.33
C PRO A 50 -3.98 1.89 -9.06
N VAL A 51 -4.57 2.83 -8.32
CA VAL A 51 -5.45 3.87 -8.87
C VAL A 51 -4.70 5.16 -9.25
N GLY A 52 -3.48 5.34 -8.75
CA GLY A 52 -2.63 6.49 -9.06
C GLY A 52 -2.94 7.74 -8.22
N GLY A 53 -3.29 7.55 -6.96
CA GLY A 53 -3.48 8.58 -5.93
C GLY A 53 -4.84 8.52 -5.26
N ALA A 54 -4.89 8.95 -4.00
CA ALA A 54 -6.08 8.93 -3.14
C ALA A 54 -7.29 9.66 -3.75
N ASP A 55 -7.06 10.72 -4.53
CA ASP A 55 -8.10 11.52 -5.19
C ASP A 55 -8.89 10.73 -6.25
N LYS A 56 -8.31 9.67 -6.80
CA LYS A 56 -8.92 8.83 -7.84
C LYS A 56 -9.70 7.63 -7.30
N ILE A 57 -9.49 7.26 -6.05
CA ILE A 57 -10.14 6.09 -5.41
C ILE A 57 -11.65 6.15 -5.57
N ALA A 58 -12.26 7.30 -5.29
CA ALA A 58 -13.70 7.52 -5.42
C ALA A 58 -14.23 7.21 -6.83
N THR A 59 -13.48 7.57 -7.86
CA THR A 59 -13.84 7.30 -9.26
C THR A 59 -13.78 5.80 -9.56
N PHE A 60 -12.72 5.13 -9.10
CA PHE A 60 -12.57 3.69 -9.29
C PHE A 60 -13.63 2.89 -8.54
N ILE A 61 -13.96 3.24 -7.29
CA ILE A 61 -15.05 2.62 -6.55
C ILE A 61 -16.38 2.71 -7.33
N SER A 62 -16.69 3.89 -7.87
CA SER A 62 -17.91 4.08 -8.64
C SER A 62 -17.93 3.23 -9.91
N LEU A 63 -16.79 3.11 -10.59
CA LEU A 63 -16.62 2.27 -11.77
C LEU A 63 -16.80 0.78 -11.44
N MET A 64 -16.17 0.30 -10.37
CA MET A 64 -16.25 -1.09 -9.92
C MET A 64 -17.67 -1.48 -9.54
N ARG A 65 -18.35 -0.60 -8.78
CA ARG A 65 -19.74 -0.83 -8.36
C ARG A 65 -20.69 -0.94 -9.55
N GLY A 66 -20.50 -0.12 -10.59
CA GLY A 66 -21.31 -0.19 -11.81
C GLY A 66 -21.21 -1.54 -12.54
N ASN A 67 -20.17 -2.33 -12.24
CA ASN A 67 -19.93 -3.66 -12.81
C ASN A 67 -20.12 -4.80 -11.79
N GLU A 68 -20.71 -4.52 -10.62
CA GLU A 68 -20.98 -5.50 -9.55
C GLU A 68 -19.72 -6.20 -9.00
N LEU A 69 -18.55 -5.59 -9.14
CA LEU A 69 -17.28 -6.14 -8.68
C LEU A 69 -17.09 -5.92 -7.18
N SER A 70 -16.67 -6.95 -6.48
CA SER A 70 -16.29 -6.83 -5.06
C SER A 70 -15.03 -5.96 -4.92
N THR A 71 -15.10 -4.97 -4.05
CA THR A 71 -14.05 -3.97 -3.92
C THR A 71 -13.69 -3.73 -2.46
N VAL A 72 -12.41 -3.83 -2.16
CA VAL A 72 -11.78 -3.42 -0.90
C VAL A 72 -10.77 -2.33 -1.21
N CYS A 73 -10.66 -1.32 -0.37
CA CYS A 73 -9.68 -0.25 -0.50
C CYS A 73 -8.62 -0.39 0.62
N LEU A 74 -7.36 -0.28 0.26
CA LEU A 74 -6.24 -0.20 1.20
C LEU A 74 -5.56 1.15 0.99
N LEU A 75 -5.50 1.95 2.05
CA LEU A 75 -5.16 3.37 1.98
C LEU A 75 -4.11 3.76 3.01
N ASP A 76 -3.31 4.74 2.65
CA ASP A 76 -2.47 5.49 3.57
C ASP A 76 -3.32 6.33 4.54
N THR A 77 -2.73 6.81 5.62
CA THR A 77 -3.41 7.80 6.45
C THR A 77 -3.55 9.10 5.67
N PHE A 78 -4.77 9.57 5.47
CA PHE A 78 -5.00 10.78 4.70
C PHE A 78 -4.31 11.99 5.32
N THR A 79 -3.45 12.63 4.54
CA THR A 79 -2.94 13.99 4.77
C THR A 79 -3.79 15.03 4.04
N ASP A 80 -4.58 14.62 3.04
CA ASP A 80 -5.49 15.46 2.26
C ASP A 80 -6.94 15.32 2.77
N GLN A 81 -7.41 16.34 3.47
CA GLN A 81 -8.79 16.42 3.98
C GLN A 81 -9.85 16.33 2.86
N SER A 82 -9.52 16.71 1.63
CA SER A 82 -10.46 16.66 0.52
C SER A 82 -10.71 15.23 0.04
N ALA A 83 -9.68 14.40 -0.01
CA ALA A 83 -9.78 12.97 -0.35
C ALA A 83 -10.57 12.22 0.73
N GLU A 84 -10.25 12.46 2.00
CA GLU A 84 -10.99 11.88 3.14
C GLU A 84 -12.47 12.26 3.11
N ALA A 85 -12.78 13.54 2.87
CA ALA A 85 -14.17 14.02 2.81
C ALA A 85 -14.95 13.39 1.65
N ARG A 86 -14.30 13.15 0.49
CA ARG A 86 -14.95 12.47 -0.65
C ARG A 86 -15.27 11.02 -0.28
N LEU A 87 -14.33 10.30 0.33
CA LEU A 87 -14.53 8.92 0.73
C LEU A 87 -15.65 8.80 1.78
N LYS A 88 -15.67 9.68 2.80
CA LYS A 88 -16.77 9.76 3.79
C LYS A 88 -18.13 9.94 3.12
N LYS A 89 -18.25 10.85 2.15
CA LYS A 89 -19.48 11.04 1.39
C LYS A 89 -19.91 9.80 0.61
N MET A 90 -18.97 8.99 0.13
CA MET A 90 -19.30 7.74 -0.57
C MET A 90 -19.81 6.67 0.39
N VAL A 91 -19.27 6.59 1.60
CA VAL A 91 -19.79 5.74 2.68
C VAL A 91 -21.19 6.17 3.06
N GLU A 92 -21.43 7.46 3.30
CA GLU A 92 -22.75 8.03 3.62
C GLU A 92 -23.80 7.71 2.54
N LYS A 93 -23.40 7.80 1.26
CA LYS A 93 -24.25 7.46 0.11
C LYS A 93 -24.35 5.96 -0.17
N LYS A 94 -23.76 5.12 0.67
CA LYS A 94 -23.72 3.65 0.50
C LYS A 94 -23.12 3.21 -0.85
N ILE A 95 -22.19 3.98 -1.39
CA ILE A 95 -21.46 3.64 -2.62
C ILE A 95 -20.36 2.62 -2.31
N ILE A 96 -19.70 2.74 -1.17
CA ILE A 96 -18.82 1.73 -0.58
C ILE A 96 -19.28 1.49 0.86
N VAL A 97 -19.04 0.30 1.36
CA VAL A 97 -19.26 -0.02 2.78
C VAL A 97 -18.01 0.30 3.56
N ASP A 98 -18.14 1.02 4.66
CA ASP A 98 -17.02 1.45 5.51
C ASP A 98 -16.08 0.28 5.89
N LYS A 99 -16.66 -0.89 6.22
CA LYS A 99 -15.90 -2.10 6.54
C LYS A 99 -14.96 -2.59 5.41
N ASN A 100 -15.17 -2.15 4.17
CA ASN A 100 -14.34 -2.49 3.02
C ASN A 100 -13.21 -1.48 2.80
N ILE A 101 -13.02 -0.54 3.71
CA ILE A 101 -11.89 0.40 3.72
C ILE A 101 -10.94 -0.05 4.82
N ILE A 102 -9.71 -0.28 4.46
CA ILE A 102 -8.61 -0.67 5.35
C ILE A 102 -7.57 0.43 5.29
N TYR A 103 -7.02 0.82 6.44
CA TYR A 103 -5.90 1.75 6.52
C TYR A 103 -4.68 1.03 7.08
N TYR A 104 -3.48 1.33 6.56
CA TYR A 104 -2.24 0.77 7.08
C TYR A 104 -2.07 1.03 8.58
N HIS A 105 -2.41 2.23 9.04
CA HIS A 105 -2.30 2.58 10.45
C HIS A 105 -3.18 1.70 11.36
N SER A 106 -4.33 1.23 10.88
CA SER A 106 -5.21 0.35 11.67
C SER A 106 -4.63 -1.06 11.83
N VAL A 107 -3.86 -1.54 10.84
CA VAL A 107 -3.17 -2.83 10.91
C VAL A 107 -1.97 -2.78 11.83
N LEU A 108 -1.23 -1.66 11.78
CA LEU A 108 -0.04 -1.40 12.59
C LEU A 108 -0.34 -0.89 14.01
N GLU A 109 -1.62 -0.55 14.30
CA GLU A 109 -2.05 0.03 15.57
C GLU A 109 -1.31 1.34 15.90
N LYS A 110 -1.08 2.16 14.86
CA LYS A 110 -0.44 3.48 14.92
C LYS A 110 -1.45 4.59 14.65
N ASN A 111 -1.10 5.83 14.95
CA ASN A 111 -1.93 6.98 14.60
C ASN A 111 -1.87 7.35 13.12
N PHE A 112 -0.74 7.08 12.48
CA PHE A 112 -0.46 7.36 11.08
C PHE A 112 0.42 6.25 10.53
N ALA A 113 0.17 5.80 9.32
CA ALA A 113 1.05 4.89 8.59
C ALA A 113 0.76 4.94 7.09
N ASP A 114 1.82 4.75 6.32
CA ASP A 114 1.83 4.48 4.90
C ASP A 114 2.36 3.05 4.70
N ILE A 115 2.38 2.52 3.48
CA ILE A 115 2.89 1.16 3.22
C ILE A 115 4.36 1.01 3.64
N GLU A 116 5.13 2.06 3.57
CA GLU A 116 6.54 2.09 3.96
C GLU A 116 6.74 1.86 5.46
N ASP A 117 5.75 2.16 6.28
CA ASP A 117 5.75 1.89 7.73
C ASP A 117 5.46 0.42 8.08
N MET A 118 5.15 -0.43 7.09
CA MET A 118 5.08 -1.89 7.24
C MET A 118 6.45 -2.55 7.38
N PHE A 119 7.51 -1.85 7.01
CA PHE A 119 8.90 -2.26 7.20
C PHE A 119 9.41 -1.80 8.56
N THR A 120 10.44 -2.49 9.07
CA THR A 120 11.26 -1.86 10.11
C THR A 120 11.99 -0.65 9.52
N LYS A 121 12.35 0.32 10.37
CA LYS A 121 13.07 1.51 9.89
C LYS A 121 14.36 1.18 9.16
N ASP A 122 15.15 0.26 9.70
CA ASP A 122 16.44 -0.14 9.10
C ASP A 122 16.25 -0.77 7.73
N GLU A 123 15.21 -1.58 7.55
CA GLU A 123 14.90 -2.21 6.27
C GLU A 123 14.46 -1.17 5.24
N TYR A 124 13.53 -0.28 5.60
CA TYR A 124 13.12 0.75 4.65
C TYR A 124 14.25 1.73 4.32
N LEU A 125 15.06 2.12 5.31
CA LEU A 125 16.25 2.94 5.08
C LEU A 125 17.26 2.24 4.16
N THR A 126 17.40 0.93 4.27
CA THR A 126 18.24 0.15 3.34
C THR A 126 17.75 0.28 1.90
N LEU A 127 16.43 0.15 1.69
CA LEU A 127 15.83 0.34 0.36
C LEU A 127 16.01 1.78 -0.13
N TYR A 128 15.75 2.76 0.72
CA TYR A 128 15.86 4.18 0.39
C TYR A 128 17.29 4.58 0.07
N ASN A 129 18.23 4.26 0.95
CA ASN A 129 19.66 4.58 0.78
C ASN A 129 20.24 3.91 -0.46
N GLY A 130 19.91 2.63 -0.69
CA GLY A 130 20.33 1.91 -1.88
C GLY A 130 19.77 2.50 -3.17
N THR A 131 18.56 3.04 -3.12
CA THR A 131 17.91 3.67 -4.27
C THR A 131 18.51 5.02 -4.63
N PHE A 132 18.75 5.87 -3.63
CA PHE A 132 19.12 7.28 -3.84
C PHE A 132 20.60 7.57 -3.56
N GLY A 133 21.39 6.56 -3.19
CA GLY A 133 22.80 6.74 -2.84
C GLY A 133 23.01 7.59 -1.60
N THR A 134 22.07 7.56 -0.66
CA THR A 134 22.14 8.30 0.62
C THR A 134 22.66 7.42 1.75
N CYS A 135 22.91 8.02 2.92
CA CYS A 135 23.40 7.33 4.11
C CYS A 135 22.60 7.77 5.35
N ILE A 136 21.28 7.88 5.23
CA ILE A 136 20.39 8.24 6.34
C ILE A 136 20.42 7.10 7.36
N LYS A 137 20.56 7.45 8.64
CA LYS A 137 20.63 6.50 9.74
C LYS A 137 19.31 6.41 10.49
N ASN A 138 19.14 5.33 11.23
CA ASN A 138 17.96 5.09 12.05
C ASN A 138 17.71 6.21 13.08
N ASP A 139 18.78 6.78 13.65
CA ASP A 139 18.71 7.90 14.61
C ASP A 139 18.20 9.21 13.99
N ASP A 140 18.27 9.35 12.66
CA ASP A 140 17.74 10.52 11.94
C ASP A 140 16.21 10.49 11.80
N ILE A 141 15.59 9.33 12.10
CA ILE A 141 14.16 9.05 11.95
C ILE A 141 13.49 8.87 13.30
N ASN A 142 12.47 9.68 13.58
CA ASN A 142 11.64 9.55 14.77
C ASN A 142 10.57 8.44 14.58
N THR A 143 10.19 7.72 15.66
CA THR A 143 9.17 6.66 15.62
C THR A 143 7.73 7.14 15.51
N ASP A 144 7.46 8.40 15.90
CA ASP A 144 6.09 8.90 16.10
C ASP A 144 5.47 9.52 14.84
N LYS A 145 6.16 9.44 13.71
CA LYS A 145 5.69 10.02 12.43
C LYS A 145 5.95 9.05 11.29
N PRO A 146 5.11 9.07 10.24
CA PRO A 146 5.34 8.26 9.05
C PRO A 146 6.75 8.47 8.49
N ILE A 147 7.43 7.39 8.13
CA ILE A 147 8.82 7.44 7.65
C ILE A 147 8.95 8.33 6.41
N MET A 148 7.95 8.29 5.52
CA MET A 148 7.96 9.09 4.30
C MET A 148 7.95 10.59 4.55
N SER A 149 7.19 11.06 5.53
CA SER A 149 7.14 12.48 5.89
C SER A 149 8.50 12.97 6.39
N GLN A 150 9.25 12.12 7.07
CA GLN A 150 10.57 12.44 7.63
C GLN A 150 11.65 12.41 6.56
N LEU A 151 11.63 11.42 5.68
CA LEU A 151 12.54 11.34 4.53
C LEU A 151 12.36 12.55 3.60
N LYS A 152 11.12 12.98 3.37
CA LYS A 152 10.83 14.21 2.63
C LYS A 152 11.47 15.44 3.30
N ARG A 153 11.35 15.56 4.62
CA ARG A 153 11.99 16.65 5.39
C ARG A 153 13.52 16.61 5.27
N LEU A 154 14.13 15.43 5.43
CA LEU A 154 15.59 15.26 5.29
C LEU A 154 16.07 15.56 3.87
N ASN A 155 15.22 15.37 2.86
CA ASN A 155 15.48 15.74 1.47
C ASN A 155 15.06 17.18 1.15
N ASN A 156 15.19 18.12 2.11
CA ASN A 156 14.84 19.54 1.93
C ASN A 156 13.42 19.78 1.41
N ASN A 157 12.46 18.96 1.85
CA ASN A 157 11.05 18.97 1.40
C ASN A 157 10.84 18.73 -0.11
N LYS A 158 11.85 18.23 -0.82
CA LYS A 158 11.68 17.80 -2.20
C LYS A 158 10.92 16.47 -2.23
N SER A 159 9.95 16.39 -3.12
CA SER A 159 9.30 15.11 -3.42
C SER A 159 10.27 14.18 -4.12
N PHE A 160 10.15 12.89 -3.87
CA PHE A 160 10.89 11.85 -4.58
C PHE A 160 9.92 10.80 -5.10
N ASN A 161 10.38 9.98 -6.03
CA ASN A 161 9.57 8.94 -6.62
C ASN A 161 9.40 7.78 -5.61
N HIS A 162 8.20 7.63 -5.04
CA HIS A 162 7.85 6.56 -4.10
C HIS A 162 8.01 5.16 -4.70
N TYR A 163 7.84 5.00 -5.99
CA TYR A 163 8.06 3.73 -6.68
C TYR A 163 9.53 3.31 -6.73
N ALA A 164 10.47 4.24 -6.65
CA ALA A 164 11.89 3.93 -6.83
C ALA A 164 12.44 2.94 -5.79
N PRO A 165 12.17 3.07 -4.46
CA PRO A 165 12.56 2.05 -3.47
C PRO A 165 11.90 0.69 -3.70
N ALA A 166 10.63 0.64 -4.12
CA ALA A 166 9.96 -0.61 -4.46
C ALA A 166 10.60 -1.30 -5.67
N ASN A 167 10.97 -0.53 -6.69
CA ASN A 167 11.71 -1.03 -7.85
C ASN A 167 13.14 -1.49 -7.49
N TYR A 168 13.80 -0.79 -6.57
CA TYR A 168 15.10 -1.23 -6.02
C TYR A 168 14.97 -2.58 -5.32
N MET A 169 13.96 -2.74 -4.45
CA MET A 169 13.65 -4.01 -3.81
C MET A 169 13.45 -5.12 -4.85
N ALA A 170 12.59 -4.88 -5.84
CA ALA A 170 12.29 -5.88 -6.88
C ALA A 170 13.53 -6.33 -7.67
N LYS A 171 14.50 -5.43 -7.90
CA LYS A 171 15.76 -5.74 -8.59
C LYS A 171 16.78 -6.47 -7.72
N ASN A 172 16.66 -6.40 -6.40
CA ASN A 172 17.64 -6.91 -5.44
C ASN A 172 17.06 -8.02 -4.54
N ILE A 173 15.94 -8.66 -4.93
CA ILE A 173 15.24 -9.67 -4.14
C ILE A 173 16.18 -10.74 -3.58
N GLY A 174 17.18 -11.20 -4.35
CA GLY A 174 18.10 -12.27 -3.94
C GLY A 174 19.13 -11.86 -2.87
N THR A 175 19.26 -10.56 -2.57
CA THR A 175 20.24 -10.03 -1.60
C THR A 175 19.59 -9.36 -0.40
N LEU A 176 18.30 -9.10 -0.46
CA LEU A 176 17.54 -8.48 0.63
C LEU A 176 16.89 -9.55 1.49
N THR A 177 16.99 -9.37 2.80
CA THR A 177 16.29 -10.17 3.80
C THR A 177 15.42 -9.27 4.65
N PHE A 178 14.25 -9.76 5.03
CA PHE A 178 13.31 -9.01 5.85
C PHE A 178 13.12 -9.72 7.19
N SER A 179 12.95 -8.93 8.23
CA SER A 179 12.76 -9.41 9.60
C SER A 179 11.40 -10.09 9.77
N GLU A 180 11.31 -10.90 10.82
CA GLU A 180 10.03 -11.52 11.22
C GLU A 180 8.97 -10.46 11.57
N GLU A 181 9.38 -9.29 12.05
CA GLU A 181 8.48 -8.17 12.33
C GLU A 181 7.80 -7.68 11.06
N THR A 182 8.57 -7.37 10.01
CA THR A 182 8.04 -6.95 8.70
C THR A 182 7.16 -8.04 8.08
N LEU A 183 7.61 -9.30 8.10
CA LEU A 183 6.83 -10.43 7.58
C LEU A 183 5.49 -10.57 8.32
N SER A 184 5.48 -10.43 9.65
CA SER A 184 4.27 -10.52 10.45
C SER A 184 3.29 -9.36 10.19
N TYR A 185 3.78 -8.15 9.94
CA TYR A 185 2.92 -7.03 9.56
C TYR A 185 2.21 -7.29 8.22
N PHE A 186 2.95 -7.74 7.20
CA PHE A 186 2.34 -8.07 5.91
C PHE A 186 1.38 -9.26 6.01
N GLU A 187 1.70 -10.30 6.77
CA GLU A 187 0.78 -11.42 7.00
C GLU A 187 -0.52 -10.97 7.67
N LYS A 188 -0.42 -10.18 8.76
CA LYS A 188 -1.59 -9.58 9.44
C LYS A 188 -2.44 -8.77 8.45
N LEU A 189 -1.81 -7.99 7.58
CA LEU A 189 -2.50 -7.23 6.54
C LEU A 189 -3.25 -8.15 5.57
N PHE A 190 -2.62 -9.20 5.07
CA PHE A 190 -3.26 -10.12 4.12
C PHE A 190 -4.43 -10.88 4.76
N ILE A 191 -4.30 -11.30 6.02
CA ILE A 191 -5.42 -11.89 6.78
C ILE A 191 -6.60 -10.91 6.84
N VAL A 192 -6.33 -9.63 7.16
CA VAL A 192 -7.38 -8.61 7.21
C VAL A 192 -8.03 -8.41 5.84
N ILE A 193 -7.24 -8.32 4.77
CA ILE A 193 -7.76 -8.13 3.40
C ILE A 193 -8.59 -9.34 2.96
N ASN A 194 -8.07 -10.56 3.10
CA ASN A 194 -8.74 -11.79 2.67
C ASN A 194 -10.10 -11.95 3.36
N ASN A 195 -10.22 -11.55 4.63
CA ASN A 195 -11.48 -11.60 5.39
C ASN A 195 -12.53 -10.55 4.96
N LYS A 196 -12.20 -9.65 4.04
CA LYS A 196 -13.16 -8.65 3.52
C LYS A 196 -13.89 -9.11 2.26
N PHE A 197 -13.36 -10.11 1.61
CA PHE A 197 -13.93 -10.72 0.40
C PHE A 197 -14.72 -11.99 0.68
#